data_69f782e0e7b7fb1f7b10ee73769770fd
#
_entry.id   69f782e0e7b7fb1f7b10ee73769770fd
#
_cell.length_a   1.000
_cell.length_b   1.000
_cell.length_c   1.000
_cell.angle_alpha   90.00
_cell.angle_beta   90.00
_cell.angle_gamma   90.00
#
_symmetry.space_group_name_H-M   'P 1'
#
loop_
_entity.id
_entity.type
_entity.pdbx_description
1 polymer ?
#
loop_
_entity_poly.entity_id
_entity_poly.type
_entity_poly.pdbx_seq_one_letter_code
_entity_poly.pdbx_strand_id
1 'polypeptide(L)'
;MRILLINGYQKHDFCKGELNFSLYNIMLENLRHKHDVQLSSVEDYNVIDERNKFLWADLIIFQFPIYWFNVPGKLKLYMDKVFEYGQFYSFADIYGQGGLMKEKEYILSTTWNAPEEVFNNPSTFFDGKNVDDVLISFHKTMEFCGLKKRKTLSFHNVVKNPQFKFYKQTIEDYFLKEL
;
A
#
# COMPACT_ATOMS: atom_id res chain seq x y z
N MET A 1 7.83 -16.76 3.93
CA MET A 1 7.21 -15.99 2.83
C MET A 1 8.18 -14.88 2.43
N ARG A 2 8.24 -14.53 1.16
CA ARG A 2 9.05 -13.44 0.61
C ARG A 2 8.18 -12.18 0.52
N ILE A 3 8.58 -11.13 1.21
CA ILE A 3 7.77 -9.90 1.33
C ILE A 3 8.54 -8.70 0.78
N LEU A 4 7.90 -7.92 -0.07
CA LEU A 4 8.38 -6.61 -0.48
C LEU A 4 7.62 -5.54 0.31
N LEU A 5 8.32 -4.81 1.17
CA LEU A 5 7.76 -3.70 1.94
C LEU A 5 8.18 -2.37 1.32
N ILE A 6 7.20 -1.61 0.82
CA ILE A 6 7.41 -0.38 0.06
C ILE A 6 7.01 0.83 0.90
N ASN A 7 7.96 1.75 1.11
CA ASN A 7 7.69 3.07 1.64
C ASN A 7 7.25 4.00 0.50
N GLY A 8 5.94 4.24 0.41
CA GLY A 8 5.32 5.10 -0.60
C GLY A 8 5.22 6.58 -0.18
N TYR A 9 5.87 6.97 0.92
CA TYR A 9 5.90 8.37 1.35
C TYR A 9 6.67 9.23 0.35
N GLN A 10 6.09 10.36 0.01
CA GLN A 10 6.75 11.45 -0.73
C GLN A 10 6.99 12.62 0.21
N LYS A 11 8.21 13.16 0.23
CA LYS A 11 8.55 14.36 1.01
C LYS A 11 7.64 15.52 0.62
N HIS A 12 7.08 16.18 1.64
CA HIS A 12 6.18 17.32 1.48
C HIS A 12 6.49 18.38 2.55
N ASP A 13 6.37 19.66 2.20
CA ASP A 13 6.76 20.77 3.09
C ASP A 13 5.97 20.77 4.43
N PHE A 14 4.71 20.35 4.39
CA PHE A 14 3.82 20.31 5.56
C PHE A 14 3.70 18.92 6.21
N CYS A 15 4.34 17.89 5.65
CA CYS A 15 4.29 16.52 6.17
C CYS A 15 5.67 15.89 6.11
N LYS A 16 6.31 15.75 7.26
CA LYS A 16 7.66 15.18 7.36
C LYS A 16 7.70 13.66 7.22
N GLY A 17 6.54 12.99 7.24
CA GLY A 17 6.44 11.55 7.09
C GLY A 17 6.81 10.73 8.34
N GLU A 18 6.97 11.37 9.50
CA GLU A 18 7.41 10.71 10.73
C GLU A 18 6.49 9.55 11.14
N LEU A 19 5.17 9.76 11.10
CA LEU A 19 4.21 8.71 11.39
C LEU A 19 4.29 7.58 10.35
N ASN A 20 4.30 7.93 9.05
CA ASN A 20 4.40 6.94 7.99
C ASN A 20 5.66 6.06 8.15
N PHE A 21 6.79 6.68 8.45
CA PHE A 21 8.05 5.99 8.66
C PHE A 21 8.02 5.14 9.94
N SER A 22 7.38 5.62 11.01
CA SER A 22 7.22 4.85 12.25
C SER A 22 6.37 3.59 12.03
N LEU A 23 5.25 3.70 11.30
CA LEU A 23 4.41 2.55 10.98
C LEU A 23 5.14 1.55 10.05
N TYR A 24 5.87 2.06 9.06
CA TYR A 24 6.72 1.25 8.19
C TYR A 24 7.76 0.44 9.00
N ASN A 25 8.44 1.07 9.97
CA ASN A 25 9.41 0.39 10.82
C ASN A 25 8.75 -0.65 11.74
N ILE A 26 7.57 -0.37 12.29
CA ILE A 26 6.82 -1.36 13.09
C ILE A 26 6.49 -2.59 12.23
N MET A 27 6.07 -2.39 10.98
CA MET A 27 5.83 -3.51 10.06
C MET A 27 7.11 -4.30 9.82
N LEU A 28 8.21 -3.63 9.51
CA LEU A 28 9.51 -4.29 9.29
C LEU A 28 9.93 -5.11 10.49
N GLU A 29 9.84 -4.56 11.72
CA GLU A 29 10.18 -5.27 12.95
C GLU A 29 9.36 -6.55 13.15
N ASN A 30 8.05 -6.50 12.86
CA ASN A 30 7.18 -7.66 12.98
C ASN A 30 7.44 -8.74 11.92
N LEU A 31 7.85 -8.33 10.72
CA LEU A 31 7.99 -9.23 9.58
C LEU A 31 9.37 -9.92 9.52
N ARG A 32 10.46 -9.18 9.78
CA ARG A 32 11.83 -9.64 9.56
C ARG A 32 12.26 -10.87 10.38
N HIS A 33 11.57 -11.17 11.46
CA HIS A 33 11.88 -12.34 12.31
C HIS A 33 11.30 -13.66 11.79
N LYS A 34 10.31 -13.59 10.90
CA LYS A 34 9.58 -14.76 10.40
C LYS A 34 9.63 -14.89 8.87
N HIS A 35 9.99 -13.84 8.17
CA HIS A 35 9.89 -13.75 6.72
C HIS A 35 11.16 -13.15 6.09
N ASP A 36 11.39 -13.46 4.82
CA ASP A 36 12.42 -12.80 4.01
C ASP A 36 11.86 -11.49 3.50
N VAL A 37 12.43 -10.35 3.94
CA VAL A 37 11.90 -9.02 3.62
C VAL A 37 12.90 -8.23 2.79
N GLN A 38 12.46 -7.75 1.62
CA GLN A 38 13.15 -6.72 0.85
C GLN A 38 12.44 -5.38 1.01
N LEU A 39 13.21 -4.30 0.98
CA LEU A 39 12.73 -2.95 1.21
C LEU A 39 12.80 -2.12 -0.05
N SER A 40 11.84 -1.20 -0.21
CA SER A 40 11.82 -0.21 -1.29
C SER A 40 11.34 1.14 -0.78
N SER A 41 11.78 2.18 -1.47
CA SER A 41 11.34 3.56 -1.24
C SER A 41 11.09 4.25 -2.58
N VAL A 42 9.99 4.98 -2.68
CA VAL A 42 9.67 5.76 -3.89
C VAL A 42 10.52 7.03 -4.04
N GLU A 43 11.33 7.36 -3.03
CA GLU A 43 12.24 8.50 -3.07
C GLU A 43 13.54 8.20 -3.81
N ASP A 44 14.03 6.96 -3.69
CA ASP A 44 15.28 6.51 -4.30
C ASP A 44 15.20 5.03 -4.66
N TYR A 45 15.26 4.72 -5.95
CA TYR A 45 15.15 3.34 -6.45
C TYR A 45 15.76 3.17 -7.85
N ASN A 46 16.19 1.95 -8.15
CA ASN A 46 16.51 1.50 -9.51
C ASN A 46 15.33 0.71 -10.08
N VAL A 47 14.84 1.06 -11.25
CA VAL A 47 13.65 0.45 -11.86
C VAL A 47 13.81 -1.05 -12.08
N ILE A 48 14.99 -1.51 -12.52
CA ILE A 48 15.26 -2.93 -12.80
C ILE A 48 15.28 -3.73 -11.48
N ASP A 49 15.91 -3.19 -10.44
CA ASP A 49 15.97 -3.83 -9.13
C ASP A 49 14.55 -3.93 -8.52
N GLU A 50 13.73 -2.88 -8.66
CA GLU A 50 12.35 -2.91 -8.18
C GLU A 50 11.52 -3.98 -8.90
N ARG A 51 11.63 -4.11 -10.22
CA ARG A 51 10.98 -5.18 -10.97
C ARG A 51 11.39 -6.56 -10.45
N ASN A 52 12.68 -6.78 -10.21
CA ASN A 52 13.18 -8.03 -9.65
C ASN A 52 12.62 -8.30 -8.24
N LYS A 53 12.48 -7.27 -7.39
CA LYS A 53 11.85 -7.40 -6.06
C LYS A 53 10.38 -7.79 -6.16
N PHE A 54 9.61 -7.19 -7.07
CA PHE A 54 8.22 -7.58 -7.32
C PHE A 54 8.11 -9.03 -7.81
N LEU A 55 8.95 -9.43 -8.76
CA LEU A 55 8.97 -10.80 -9.27
C LEU A 55 9.35 -11.82 -8.18
N TRP A 56 10.25 -11.46 -7.29
CA TRP A 56 10.71 -12.28 -6.17
C TRP A 56 9.66 -12.41 -5.06
N ALA A 57 8.94 -11.35 -4.71
CA ALA A 57 8.02 -11.31 -3.59
C ALA A 57 6.77 -12.18 -3.82
N ASP A 58 6.25 -12.79 -2.76
CA ASP A 58 4.95 -13.44 -2.71
C ASP A 58 3.87 -12.44 -2.25
N LEU A 59 4.24 -11.52 -1.34
CA LEU A 59 3.39 -10.47 -0.78
C LEU A 59 4.05 -9.10 -0.94
N ILE A 60 3.30 -8.12 -1.40
CA ILE A 60 3.72 -6.73 -1.52
C ILE A 60 2.92 -5.88 -0.52
N ILE A 61 3.61 -5.14 0.35
CA ILE A 61 2.99 -4.24 1.32
C ILE A 61 3.35 -2.81 0.96
N PHE A 62 2.35 -1.98 0.73
CA PHE A 62 2.52 -0.55 0.47
C PHE A 62 2.13 0.24 1.71
N GLN A 63 3.08 0.96 2.31
CA GLN A 63 2.83 1.91 3.39
C GLN A 63 2.94 3.33 2.85
N PHE A 64 1.85 4.11 2.88
CA PHE A 64 1.86 5.48 2.37
C PHE A 64 0.80 6.39 3.01
N PRO A 65 1.04 7.70 3.08
CA PRO A 65 0.01 8.66 3.45
C PRO A 65 -0.91 8.96 2.26
N ILE A 66 -2.16 9.31 2.56
CA ILE A 66 -3.09 9.79 1.53
C ILE A 66 -2.89 11.27 1.28
N TYR A 67 -2.63 11.63 0.04
CA TYR A 67 -2.57 13.01 -0.44
C TYR A 67 -3.73 13.25 -1.42
N TRP A 68 -4.62 14.19 -1.07
CA TRP A 68 -5.76 14.53 -1.90
C TRP A 68 -6.58 13.30 -2.34
N PHE A 69 -6.92 12.43 -1.36
CA PHE A 69 -7.75 11.23 -1.56
C PHE A 69 -7.11 10.16 -2.48
N ASN A 70 -5.80 10.28 -2.73
CA ASN A 70 -5.08 9.38 -3.61
C ASN A 70 -3.69 9.06 -3.05
N VAL A 71 -2.93 8.25 -3.77
CA VAL A 71 -1.53 7.96 -3.45
C VAL A 71 -0.64 9.20 -3.65
N PRO A 72 0.51 9.29 -2.96
CA PRO A 72 1.51 10.32 -3.27
C PRO A 72 1.96 10.27 -4.72
N GLY A 73 2.24 11.43 -5.32
CA GLY A 73 2.63 11.53 -6.73
C GLY A 73 3.85 10.69 -7.10
N LYS A 74 4.85 10.60 -6.22
CA LYS A 74 6.02 9.74 -6.43
C LYS A 74 5.66 8.26 -6.40
N LEU A 75 4.70 7.82 -5.59
CA LEU A 75 4.25 6.43 -5.61
C LEU A 75 3.53 6.11 -6.93
N LYS A 76 2.71 7.04 -7.45
CA LYS A 76 2.11 6.87 -8.78
C LYS A 76 3.18 6.79 -9.86
N LEU A 77 4.15 7.71 -9.86
CA LEU A 77 5.27 7.71 -10.81
C LEU A 77 6.13 6.44 -10.71
N TYR A 78 6.36 5.95 -9.49
CA TYR A 78 7.05 4.68 -9.25
C TYR A 78 6.31 3.51 -9.94
N MET A 79 5.00 3.40 -9.73
CA MET A 79 4.18 2.37 -10.38
C MET A 79 4.24 2.47 -11.91
N ASP A 80 4.14 3.69 -12.47
CA ASP A 80 4.18 3.92 -13.91
C ASP A 80 5.53 3.51 -14.55
N LYS A 81 6.63 3.60 -13.80
CA LYS A 81 7.96 3.21 -14.28
C LYS A 81 8.28 1.73 -14.07
N VAL A 82 7.80 1.16 -12.97
CA VAL A 82 8.14 -0.22 -12.56
C VAL A 82 7.24 -1.24 -13.27
N PHE A 83 5.94 -0.97 -13.39
CA PHE A 83 4.99 -1.92 -13.94
C PHE A 83 5.09 -1.97 -15.47
N GLU A 84 5.72 -3.02 -15.97
CA GLU A 84 6.08 -3.15 -17.38
C GLU A 84 5.27 -4.24 -18.09
N TYR A 85 4.94 -3.98 -19.34
CA TYR A 85 4.34 -4.96 -20.23
C TYR A 85 5.24 -6.19 -20.40
N GLY A 86 4.65 -7.37 -20.40
CA GLY A 86 5.38 -8.64 -20.50
C GLY A 86 5.95 -9.16 -19.16
N GLN A 87 5.95 -8.36 -18.10
CA GLN A 87 6.36 -8.77 -16.75
C GLN A 87 5.23 -8.70 -15.73
N PHE A 88 4.47 -7.59 -15.71
CA PHE A 88 3.35 -7.39 -14.79
C PHE A 88 2.01 -7.70 -15.43
N TYR A 89 1.88 -7.41 -16.70
CA TYR A 89 0.67 -7.63 -17.48
C TYR A 89 1.00 -7.89 -18.97
N SER A 90 0.06 -8.49 -19.69
CA SER A 90 0.17 -8.74 -21.12
C SER A 90 -1.18 -8.54 -21.80
N PHE A 91 -1.21 -8.72 -23.10
CA PHE A 91 -2.46 -8.78 -23.86
C PHE A 91 -3.34 -9.95 -23.41
N ALA A 92 -4.64 -9.73 -23.39
CA ALA A 92 -5.66 -10.76 -23.21
C ALA A 92 -6.91 -10.36 -24.01
N ASP A 93 -7.68 -11.34 -24.47
CA ASP A 93 -8.91 -11.11 -25.24
C ASP A 93 -9.98 -10.35 -24.44
N ILE A 94 -9.98 -10.56 -23.12
CA ILE A 94 -10.88 -9.84 -22.22
C ILE A 94 -10.07 -8.79 -21.45
N TYR A 95 -10.53 -7.53 -21.52
CA TYR A 95 -9.89 -6.42 -20.83
C TYR A 95 -9.73 -6.69 -19.33
N GLY A 96 -8.51 -6.46 -18.81
CA GLY A 96 -8.18 -6.65 -17.40
C GLY A 96 -7.80 -8.08 -17.00
N GLN A 97 -7.79 -9.05 -17.92
CA GLN A 97 -7.43 -10.44 -17.61
C GLN A 97 -5.98 -10.82 -17.98
N GLY A 98 -5.21 -9.86 -18.47
CA GLY A 98 -3.81 -10.06 -18.87
C GLY A 98 -2.77 -9.99 -17.75
N GLY A 99 -3.19 -9.95 -16.49
CA GLY A 99 -2.28 -9.87 -15.34
C GLY A 99 -1.37 -11.10 -15.22
N LEU A 100 -0.07 -10.87 -14.98
CA LEU A 100 0.95 -11.91 -14.86
C LEU A 100 1.37 -12.20 -13.42
N MET A 101 0.88 -11.42 -12.44
CA MET A 101 1.21 -11.53 -11.02
C MET A 101 0.18 -12.35 -10.21
N LYS A 102 -0.50 -13.32 -10.84
CA LYS A 102 -1.70 -14.03 -10.31
C LYS A 102 -1.49 -14.76 -8.97
N GLU A 103 -0.25 -15.17 -8.68
CA GLU A 103 0.09 -15.89 -7.45
C GLU A 103 0.58 -14.95 -6.33
N LYS A 104 0.54 -13.63 -6.58
CA LYS A 104 1.01 -12.63 -5.63
C LYS A 104 -0.16 -11.90 -4.98
N GLU A 105 0.08 -11.46 -3.74
CA GLU A 105 -0.90 -10.73 -2.96
C GLU A 105 -0.38 -9.34 -2.59
N TYR A 106 -1.27 -8.44 -2.24
CA TYR A 106 -0.87 -7.13 -1.73
C TYR A 106 -1.72 -6.66 -0.55
N ILE A 107 -1.09 -5.85 0.30
CA ILE A 107 -1.70 -5.14 1.41
C ILE A 107 -1.49 -3.64 1.19
N LEU A 108 -2.54 -2.84 1.39
CA LEU A 108 -2.39 -1.41 1.59
C LEU A 108 -2.37 -1.09 3.07
N SER A 109 -1.46 -0.23 3.46
CA SER A 109 -1.41 0.39 4.78
C SER A 109 -1.33 1.90 4.60
N THR A 110 -2.37 2.60 5.01
CA THR A 110 -2.59 3.99 4.65
C THR A 110 -2.84 4.88 5.87
N THR A 111 -2.34 6.11 5.84
CA THR A 111 -2.62 7.11 6.87
C THR A 111 -3.49 8.24 6.31
N TRP A 112 -4.55 8.59 7.06
CA TRP A 112 -5.59 9.54 6.67
C TRP A 112 -5.71 10.68 7.67
N ASN A 113 -5.79 11.91 7.18
CA ASN A 113 -6.24 13.01 8.03
C ASN A 113 -7.76 12.94 8.29
N ALA A 114 -8.51 12.33 7.40
CA ALA A 114 -9.93 12.09 7.56
C ALA A 114 -10.20 11.18 8.78
N PRO A 115 -11.16 11.52 9.66
CA PRO A 115 -11.57 10.63 10.74
C PRO A 115 -12.31 9.40 10.21
N GLU A 116 -12.31 8.30 10.97
CA GLU A 116 -12.85 7.01 10.51
C GLU A 116 -14.36 7.08 10.24
N GLU A 117 -15.09 7.83 11.05
CA GLU A 117 -16.55 7.98 10.99
C GLU A 117 -17.08 8.64 9.70
N VAL A 118 -16.20 9.22 8.87
CA VAL A 118 -16.63 9.77 7.58
C VAL A 118 -16.69 8.74 6.46
N PHE A 119 -16.17 7.53 6.71
CA PHE A 119 -16.29 6.40 5.80
C PHE A 119 -17.52 5.55 6.16
N ASN A 120 -18.03 4.77 5.21
CA ASN A 120 -19.19 3.88 5.38
C ASN A 120 -20.48 4.59 5.85
N ASN A 121 -20.55 5.90 5.77
CA ASN A 121 -21.70 6.70 6.19
C ASN A 121 -22.20 7.56 5.03
N PRO A 122 -23.41 7.27 4.49
CA PRO A 122 -23.97 8.00 3.34
C PRO A 122 -24.20 9.50 3.58
N SER A 123 -24.25 9.93 4.85
CA SER A 123 -24.49 11.33 5.21
C SER A 123 -23.20 12.15 5.38
N THR A 124 -22.05 11.57 5.06
CA THR A 124 -20.74 12.22 5.23
C THR A 124 -20.02 12.42 3.89
N PHE A 125 -18.85 13.05 3.95
CA PHE A 125 -18.08 13.51 2.79
C PHE A 125 -17.83 12.43 1.72
N PHE A 126 -17.68 11.17 2.09
CA PHE A 126 -17.43 10.09 1.14
C PHE A 126 -18.68 9.36 0.65
N ASP A 127 -19.90 9.87 0.91
CA ASP A 127 -21.17 9.34 0.38
C ASP A 127 -21.34 7.82 0.63
N GLY A 128 -20.96 7.35 1.81
CA GLY A 128 -21.02 5.94 2.17
C GLY A 128 -19.88 5.06 1.65
N LYS A 129 -18.91 5.64 0.96
CA LYS A 129 -17.74 4.89 0.48
C LYS A 129 -16.83 4.48 1.64
N ASN A 130 -16.28 3.28 1.57
CA ASN A 130 -15.21 2.84 2.46
C ASN A 130 -13.83 3.26 1.90
N VAL A 131 -12.76 2.97 2.63
CA VAL A 131 -11.38 3.28 2.23
C VAL A 131 -11.02 2.64 0.89
N ASP A 132 -11.39 1.39 0.68
CA ASP A 132 -11.09 0.67 -0.56
C ASP A 132 -11.86 1.24 -1.76
N ASP A 133 -13.09 1.70 -1.54
CA ASP A 133 -13.88 2.38 -2.59
C ASP A 133 -13.22 3.70 -3.02
N VAL A 134 -12.67 4.46 -2.08
CA VAL A 134 -11.93 5.70 -2.39
C VAL A 134 -10.63 5.41 -3.13
N LEU A 135 -9.98 4.29 -2.83
CA LEU A 135 -8.74 3.85 -3.46
C LEU A 135 -8.95 2.89 -4.64
N ILE A 136 -10.14 2.88 -5.23
CA ILE A 136 -10.50 1.94 -6.31
C ILE A 136 -9.51 1.96 -7.48
N SER A 137 -8.95 3.11 -7.85
CA SER A 137 -7.97 3.21 -8.93
C SER A 137 -6.69 2.42 -8.64
N PHE A 138 -6.22 2.43 -7.39
CA PHE A 138 -5.08 1.63 -6.97
C PHE A 138 -5.41 0.13 -7.03
N HIS A 139 -6.56 -0.25 -6.47
CA HIS A 139 -6.99 -1.65 -6.47
C HIS A 139 -7.15 -2.19 -7.89
N LYS A 140 -7.72 -1.40 -8.81
CA LYS A 140 -7.84 -1.79 -10.23
C LYS A 140 -6.49 -1.90 -10.93
N THR A 141 -5.50 -1.09 -10.56
CA THR A 141 -4.14 -1.24 -11.07
C THR A 141 -3.52 -2.57 -10.62
N MET A 142 -3.65 -2.93 -9.34
CA MET A 142 -3.15 -4.20 -8.83
C MET A 142 -3.88 -5.40 -9.46
N GLU A 143 -5.19 -5.34 -9.56
CA GLU A 143 -6.02 -6.35 -10.21
C GLU A 143 -5.66 -6.51 -11.69
N PHE A 144 -5.42 -5.42 -12.41
CA PHE A 144 -4.97 -5.44 -13.80
C PHE A 144 -3.64 -6.18 -13.97
N CYS A 145 -2.74 -6.06 -12.99
CA CYS A 145 -1.50 -6.83 -12.92
C CYS A 145 -1.71 -8.28 -12.42
N GLY A 146 -2.89 -8.62 -11.92
CA GLY A 146 -3.23 -9.95 -11.44
C GLY A 146 -3.00 -10.18 -9.94
N LEU A 147 -2.58 -9.17 -9.16
CA LEU A 147 -2.38 -9.30 -7.73
C LEU A 147 -3.71 -9.43 -6.99
N LYS A 148 -3.72 -10.26 -5.95
CA LYS A 148 -4.89 -10.48 -5.08
C LYS A 148 -4.83 -9.56 -3.86
N LYS A 149 -5.93 -8.88 -3.59
CA LYS A 149 -6.03 -7.98 -2.43
C LYS A 149 -6.17 -8.77 -1.13
N ARG A 150 -5.37 -8.41 -0.11
CA ARG A 150 -5.64 -8.72 1.30
C ARG A 150 -6.34 -7.53 1.98
N LYS A 151 -6.74 -7.70 3.23
CA LYS A 151 -7.39 -6.65 4.03
C LYS A 151 -6.50 -5.41 4.12
N THR A 152 -7.06 -4.26 3.76
CA THR A 152 -6.41 -2.95 3.89
C THR A 152 -6.31 -2.53 5.37
N LEU A 153 -5.15 -2.02 5.76
CA LEU A 153 -4.94 -1.30 7.01
C LEU A 153 -5.13 0.21 6.76
N SER A 154 -5.91 0.86 7.60
CA SER A 154 -6.10 2.30 7.53
C SER A 154 -6.04 2.95 8.90
N PHE A 155 -5.29 4.04 9.01
CA PHE A 155 -5.06 4.80 10.24
C PHE A 155 -5.60 6.20 10.05
N HIS A 156 -6.54 6.58 10.88
CA HIS A 156 -7.38 7.76 10.68
C HIS A 156 -7.04 8.89 11.65
N ASN A 157 -7.46 10.13 11.30
CA ASN A 157 -7.34 11.33 12.14
C ASN A 157 -5.88 11.63 12.57
N VAL A 158 -4.94 11.28 11.69
CA VAL A 158 -3.50 11.22 12.04
C VAL A 158 -2.85 12.57 12.30
N VAL A 159 -3.50 13.69 11.92
CA VAL A 159 -3.01 15.05 12.18
C VAL A 159 -3.61 15.63 13.45
N LYS A 160 -4.95 15.51 13.61
CA LYS A 160 -5.66 16.15 14.73
C LYS A 160 -5.59 15.35 16.03
N ASN A 161 -5.65 14.03 15.93
CA ASN A 161 -5.72 13.13 17.10
C ASN A 161 -5.02 11.79 16.81
N PRO A 162 -3.70 11.77 16.61
CA PRO A 162 -2.97 10.55 16.30
C PRO A 162 -2.97 9.58 17.48
N GLN A 163 -3.43 8.35 17.22
CA GLN A 163 -3.53 7.27 18.21
C GLN A 163 -2.40 6.23 18.00
N PHE A 164 -1.14 6.66 18.13
CA PHE A 164 0.03 5.86 17.74
C PHE A 164 0.09 4.48 18.41
N LYS A 165 -0.25 4.38 19.69
CA LYS A 165 -0.28 3.09 20.41
C LYS A 165 -1.31 2.14 19.82
N PHE A 166 -2.49 2.66 19.46
CA PHE A 166 -3.54 1.88 18.82
C PHE A 166 -3.12 1.44 17.41
N TYR A 167 -2.48 2.32 16.63
CA TYR A 167 -2.00 1.97 15.28
C TYR A 167 -0.94 0.87 15.36
N LYS A 168 0.00 0.97 16.29
CA LYS A 168 1.00 -0.07 16.54
C LYS A 168 0.36 -1.41 16.86
N GLN A 169 -0.56 -1.44 17.83
CA GLN A 169 -1.28 -2.66 18.20
C GLN A 169 -2.06 -3.26 17.03
N THR A 170 -2.70 -2.42 16.21
CA THR A 170 -3.43 -2.86 15.01
C THR A 170 -2.52 -3.57 14.01
N ILE A 171 -1.30 -3.06 13.79
CA ILE A 171 -0.30 -3.70 12.91
C ILE A 171 0.14 -5.04 13.49
N GLU A 172 0.48 -5.07 14.79
CA GLU A 172 0.94 -6.29 15.47
C GLU A 172 -0.13 -7.39 15.44
N ASP A 173 -1.37 -7.04 15.77
CA ASP A 173 -2.51 -7.97 15.74
C ASP A 173 -2.81 -8.47 14.32
N TYR A 174 -2.68 -7.60 13.32
CA TYR A 174 -2.88 -7.97 11.93
C TYR A 174 -1.86 -9.01 11.48
N PHE A 175 -0.56 -8.74 11.67
CA PHE A 175 0.49 -9.67 11.25
C PHE A 175 0.53 -10.97 12.07
N LEU A 176 0.10 -10.92 13.33
CA LEU A 176 -0.02 -12.13 14.14
C LEU A 176 -1.11 -13.09 13.63
N LYS A 177 -2.20 -12.54 13.05
CA LYS A 177 -3.36 -13.33 12.59
C LYS A 177 -3.27 -13.74 11.12
N GLU A 178 -2.66 -12.90 10.29
CA GLU A 178 -2.71 -13.04 8.83
C GLU A 178 -1.40 -13.58 8.23
N LEU A 179 -0.29 -13.56 8.96
CA LEU A 179 1.03 -13.99 8.54
C LEU A 179 1.73 -14.86 9.58
#